data_6c547836aeafd3d87bfc3497e05b64e3
#
_entry.id   6c547836aeafd3d87bfc3497e05b64e3
#
_cell.length_a   1.000
_cell.length_b   1.000
_cell.length_c   1.000
_cell.angle_alpha   90.00
_cell.angle_beta   90.00
_cell.angle_gamma   90.00
#
_symmetry.space_group_name_H-M   'P 1'
#
loop_
_entity.id
_entity.type
_entity.pdbx_description
1 polymer ?
#
loop_
_entity_poly.entity_id
_entity_poly.type
_entity_poly.pdbx_seq_one_letter_code
_entity_poly.pdbx_strand_id
1 'polypeptide(L)'
;MLDNKDHRLIMASLDVDSLFTNIPLSETINIVTDKVYGKKRKVSGILKSDFKRLLTLSTKGSVFYFNGLYYRQKDGVAMGSPLGPALANAFLCHHEGRWIDECPLAYAPVFYARYVDDIFVLLKSVDHVERLATYLSSKHPNINFTFEIERDSVLPFLDVNVYRDLECFTTTVHRKDTFSGVLTNFNSFLPDTYRKGLISTLLFRAYKINYSYSSLHAEVEKLKKIFCRNAYPNSFVDKCIFRFFNKIHENKLPVHTVPKKEVMVVLPFLGSTSWLVKKDLTRVFRNILPFCKLKIVFKISNRVSSYFSFKDKLPVALDSHVIYKYTCASCNVSYVGCTKRYWEKRLEEHTHISALTGGPLSGLQIYAPHQHVRTAKCSPSARVHREDFEFIGRESNNYLLQVKESIFIYKHKPVLNGDQRSVPLYLFT
;
A
#
# COMPACT_ATOMS: atom_id res chain seq x y z
N MET A 1 -33.14 7.48 -2.23
CA MET A 1 -32.94 8.92 -2.51
C MET A 1 -33.48 9.65 -1.32
N LEU A 2 -32.75 10.57 -0.74
CA LEU A 2 -33.29 11.50 0.26
C LEU A 2 -34.10 12.52 -0.53
N ASP A 3 -35.41 12.41 -0.47
CA ASP A 3 -36.30 13.45 -0.95
C ASP A 3 -36.09 14.66 -0.04
N ASN A 4 -35.56 15.73 -0.58
CA ASN A 4 -35.43 16.98 0.18
C ASN A 4 -36.79 17.66 0.27
N LYS A 5 -37.71 17.06 1.05
CA LYS A 5 -39.04 17.65 1.31
C LYS A 5 -38.99 18.90 2.18
N ASP A 6 -37.76 19.18 2.74
CA ASP A 6 -37.56 20.36 3.60
C ASP A 6 -36.37 21.16 3.03
N HIS A 7 -36.66 22.12 2.14
CA HIS A 7 -35.68 23.01 1.49
C HIS A 7 -34.81 23.84 2.47
N ARG A 8 -34.95 23.61 3.76
CA ARG A 8 -34.29 24.35 4.84
C ARG A 8 -33.13 23.60 5.46
N LEU A 9 -32.86 22.35 5.04
CA LEU A 9 -31.76 21.58 5.64
C LEU A 9 -30.40 22.09 5.14
N ILE A 10 -29.51 22.32 6.07
CA ILE A 10 -28.13 22.74 5.83
C ILE A 10 -27.26 21.50 5.71
N MET A 11 -26.41 21.47 4.67
CA MET A 11 -25.37 20.45 4.53
C MET A 11 -24.14 20.86 5.31
N ALA A 12 -23.59 19.93 6.08
CA ALA A 12 -22.28 20.11 6.69
C ALA A 12 -21.49 18.80 6.65
N SER A 13 -20.18 18.91 6.68
CA SER A 13 -19.29 17.80 6.93
C SER A 13 -18.62 17.95 8.28
N LEU A 14 -18.42 16.82 8.96
CA LEU A 14 -17.59 16.74 10.17
C LEU A 14 -16.41 15.85 9.86
N ASP A 15 -15.25 16.17 10.41
CA ASP A 15 -14.03 15.36 10.30
C ASP A 15 -13.54 15.02 11.70
N VAL A 16 -13.09 13.80 11.90
CA VAL A 16 -12.51 13.37 13.17
C VAL A 16 -11.02 13.70 13.18
N ASP A 17 -10.63 14.68 13.99
CA ASP A 17 -9.25 15.13 14.07
C ASP A 17 -8.31 13.97 14.39
N SER A 18 -7.38 13.73 13.47
CA SER A 18 -6.28 12.77 13.65
C SER A 18 -6.73 11.39 14.15
N LEU A 19 -7.85 10.86 13.63
CA LEU A 19 -8.54 9.66 14.10
C LEU A 19 -7.58 8.52 14.46
N PHE A 20 -6.69 8.12 13.55
CA PHE A 20 -5.81 6.96 13.76
C PHE A 20 -4.85 7.12 14.94
N THR A 21 -4.34 8.32 15.19
CA THR A 21 -3.41 8.59 16.28
C THR A 21 -4.10 8.80 17.62
N ASN A 22 -5.37 9.17 17.60
CA ASN A 22 -6.15 9.50 18.80
C ASN A 22 -7.00 8.34 19.33
N ILE A 23 -7.20 7.28 18.56
CA ILE A 23 -7.94 6.10 19.00
C ILE A 23 -7.24 5.44 20.18
N PRO A 24 -7.90 5.25 21.35
CA PRO A 24 -7.33 4.54 22.49
C PRO A 24 -7.25 3.05 22.18
N LEU A 25 -6.03 2.58 21.91
CA LEU A 25 -5.77 1.24 21.39
C LEU A 25 -6.24 0.14 22.34
N SER A 26 -6.05 0.33 23.65
CA SER A 26 -6.45 -0.66 24.65
C SER A 26 -7.97 -0.85 24.72
N GLU A 27 -8.72 0.23 24.65
CA GLU A 27 -10.18 0.22 24.61
C GLU A 27 -10.68 -0.44 23.31
N THR A 28 -10.11 -0.03 22.18
CA THR A 28 -10.47 -0.56 20.86
C THR A 28 -10.24 -2.06 20.76
N ILE A 29 -9.13 -2.58 21.30
CA ILE A 29 -8.85 -4.03 21.34
C ILE A 29 -9.92 -4.76 22.17
N ASN A 30 -10.37 -4.18 23.28
CA ASN A 30 -11.44 -4.76 24.08
C ASN A 30 -12.76 -4.79 23.29
N ILE A 31 -13.16 -3.67 22.69
CA ILE A 31 -14.37 -3.55 21.86
C ILE A 31 -14.37 -4.62 20.75
N VAL A 32 -13.27 -4.73 20.01
CA VAL A 32 -13.16 -5.73 18.93
C VAL A 32 -13.22 -7.15 19.48
N THR A 33 -12.50 -7.42 20.56
CA THR A 33 -12.48 -8.74 21.20
C THR A 33 -13.88 -9.14 21.68
N ASP A 34 -14.60 -8.22 22.31
CA ASP A 34 -15.95 -8.45 22.81
C ASP A 34 -16.96 -8.61 21.68
N LYS A 35 -16.83 -7.84 20.60
CA LYS A 35 -17.70 -7.93 19.43
C LYS A 35 -17.50 -9.26 18.67
N VAL A 36 -16.27 -9.75 18.57
CA VAL A 36 -15.96 -11.02 17.87
C VAL A 36 -16.40 -12.24 18.70
N TYR A 37 -16.15 -12.21 19.99
CA TYR A 37 -16.40 -13.37 20.86
C TYR A 37 -17.76 -13.34 21.56
N GLY A 38 -18.25 -12.16 21.93
CA GLY A 38 -19.44 -12.04 22.75
C GLY A 38 -19.32 -12.93 24.02
N LYS A 39 -20.27 -13.86 24.18
CA LYS A 39 -20.25 -14.89 25.24
C LYS A 39 -19.43 -16.13 24.88
N LYS A 40 -18.93 -16.25 23.66
CA LYS A 40 -18.18 -17.42 23.21
C LYS A 40 -16.74 -17.39 23.78
N ARG A 41 -16.27 -18.54 24.27
CA ARG A 41 -14.90 -18.70 24.76
C ARG A 41 -13.89 -18.88 23.63
N LYS A 42 -14.32 -19.44 22.49
CA LYS A 42 -13.47 -19.80 21.34
C LYS A 42 -14.18 -19.52 20.04
N VAL A 43 -13.47 -18.89 19.09
CA VAL A 43 -13.93 -18.61 17.72
C VAL A 43 -12.86 -19.09 16.76
N SER A 44 -13.23 -19.87 15.73
CA SER A 44 -12.31 -20.43 14.73
C SER A 44 -11.08 -21.09 15.34
N GLY A 45 -11.25 -21.79 16.49
CA GLY A 45 -10.16 -22.50 17.14
C GLY A 45 -9.28 -21.64 18.06
N ILE A 46 -9.41 -20.31 18.08
CA ILE A 46 -8.60 -19.38 18.88
C ILE A 46 -9.35 -19.00 20.15
N LEU A 47 -8.66 -19.00 21.29
CA LEU A 47 -9.23 -18.52 22.56
C LEU A 47 -9.32 -17.00 22.57
N LYS A 48 -10.32 -16.46 23.31
CA LYS A 48 -10.52 -15.01 23.47
C LYS A 48 -9.26 -14.30 24.01
N SER A 49 -8.59 -14.93 24.98
CA SER A 49 -7.32 -14.42 25.56
C SER A 49 -6.20 -14.32 24.53
N ASP A 50 -6.06 -15.37 23.71
CA ASP A 50 -4.99 -15.44 22.71
C ASP A 50 -5.22 -14.45 21.58
N PHE A 51 -6.48 -14.30 21.13
CA PHE A 51 -6.85 -13.30 20.16
C PHE A 51 -6.53 -11.88 20.65
N LYS A 52 -6.92 -11.55 21.88
CA LYS A 52 -6.60 -10.27 22.50
C LYS A 52 -5.09 -10.04 22.57
N ARG A 53 -4.33 -11.07 22.95
CA ARG A 53 -2.86 -11.02 23.00
C ARG A 53 -2.25 -10.80 21.61
N LEU A 54 -2.74 -11.50 20.58
CA LEU A 54 -2.30 -11.33 19.19
C LEU A 54 -2.57 -9.92 18.68
N LEU A 55 -3.78 -9.36 18.92
CA LEU A 55 -4.09 -7.97 18.57
C LEU A 55 -3.14 -6.99 19.26
N THR A 56 -2.89 -7.20 20.54
CA THR A 56 -1.98 -6.35 21.32
C THR A 56 -0.55 -6.42 20.76
N LEU A 57 -0.04 -7.59 20.45
CA LEU A 57 1.31 -7.76 19.88
C LEU A 57 1.43 -7.15 18.48
N SER A 58 0.37 -7.20 17.68
CA SER A 58 0.38 -6.69 16.30
C SER A 58 0.18 -5.17 16.21
N THR A 59 -0.25 -4.52 17.27
CA THR A 59 -0.61 -3.09 17.25
C THR A 59 0.20 -2.25 18.20
N LYS A 60 0.47 -2.74 19.43
CA LYS A 60 1.24 -2.00 20.43
C LYS A 60 2.73 -2.00 20.10
N GLY A 61 3.35 -0.85 20.30
CA GLY A 61 4.79 -0.70 20.18
C GLY A 61 5.28 -0.63 18.74
N SER A 62 4.46 -0.20 17.80
CA SER A 62 4.90 0.12 16.44
C SER A 62 6.08 1.07 16.47
N VAL A 63 7.16 0.71 15.79
CA VAL A 63 8.38 1.49 15.72
C VAL A 63 8.45 2.16 14.35
N PHE A 64 8.80 3.43 14.33
CA PHE A 64 9.07 4.17 13.10
C PHE A 64 10.43 4.88 13.19
N TYR A 65 11.01 5.08 12.04
CA TYR A 65 12.31 5.76 11.90
C TYR A 65 12.09 7.15 11.32
N PHE A 66 12.64 8.15 11.97
CA PHE A 66 12.58 9.54 11.52
C PHE A 66 13.84 10.30 11.91
N ASN A 67 14.43 11.03 10.97
CA ASN A 67 15.60 11.87 11.19
C ASN A 67 16.75 11.19 11.97
N GLY A 68 17.11 9.96 11.58
CA GLY A 68 18.22 9.22 12.20
C GLY A 68 17.89 8.48 13.50
N LEU A 69 16.67 8.63 14.05
CA LEU A 69 16.27 8.07 15.33
C LEU A 69 15.08 7.13 15.19
N TYR A 70 15.01 6.15 16.10
CA TYR A 70 13.87 5.26 16.26
C TYR A 70 12.91 5.76 17.32
N TYR A 71 11.64 5.83 16.95
CA TYR A 71 10.55 6.19 17.84
C TYR A 71 9.60 5.04 18.02
N ARG A 72 9.06 4.90 19.21
CA ARG A 72 7.98 3.93 19.51
C ARG A 72 6.68 4.70 19.70
N GLN A 73 5.65 4.31 18.95
CA GLN A 73 4.32 4.86 19.12
C GLN A 73 3.77 4.43 20.48
N LYS A 74 3.31 5.41 21.29
CA LYS A 74 2.79 5.14 22.64
C LYS A 74 1.36 4.63 22.61
N ASP A 75 0.49 5.27 21.84
CA ASP A 75 -0.93 4.91 21.68
C ASP A 75 -1.41 5.24 20.25
N GLY A 76 -2.67 4.95 19.94
CA GLY A 76 -3.20 5.06 18.60
C GLY A 76 -2.79 3.93 17.68
N VAL A 77 -3.32 3.95 16.47
CA VAL A 77 -3.03 2.96 15.43
C VAL A 77 -2.06 3.52 14.41
N ALA A 78 -1.02 2.77 14.09
CA ALA A 78 -0.02 3.22 13.13
C ALA A 78 -0.63 3.42 11.73
N MET A 79 -0.42 4.59 11.13
CA MET A 79 -0.80 4.85 9.74
C MET A 79 -0.09 3.87 8.81
N GLY A 80 -0.85 3.23 7.92
CA GLY A 80 -0.33 2.18 7.02
C GLY A 80 -0.38 0.76 7.60
N SER A 81 -0.77 0.58 8.87
CA SER A 81 -1.09 -0.74 9.42
C SER A 81 -2.32 -1.32 8.71
N PRO A 82 -2.29 -2.59 8.25
CA PRO A 82 -3.48 -3.23 7.66
C PRO A 82 -4.67 -3.30 8.62
N LEU A 83 -4.44 -3.28 9.93
CA LEU A 83 -5.48 -3.29 10.96
C LEU A 83 -6.04 -1.88 11.26
N GLY A 84 -5.34 -0.81 10.84
CA GLY A 84 -5.71 0.56 11.14
C GLY A 84 -7.15 0.90 10.84
N PRO A 85 -7.59 0.82 9.57
CA PRO A 85 -8.96 1.16 9.20
C PRO A 85 -10.03 0.32 9.92
N ALA A 86 -9.74 -0.99 10.14
CA ALA A 86 -10.68 -1.88 10.82
C ALA A 86 -10.86 -1.52 12.30
N LEU A 87 -9.76 -1.20 12.99
CA LEU A 87 -9.78 -0.78 14.40
C LEU A 87 -10.46 0.56 14.55
N ALA A 88 -10.12 1.54 13.72
CA ALA A 88 -10.74 2.87 13.72
C ALA A 88 -12.27 2.77 13.51
N ASN A 89 -12.68 2.01 12.50
CA ASN A 89 -14.09 1.81 12.24
C ASN A 89 -14.81 1.05 13.37
N ALA A 90 -14.17 0.05 13.97
CA ALA A 90 -14.75 -0.70 15.10
C ALA A 90 -14.97 0.18 16.33
N PHE A 91 -14.03 1.09 16.63
CA PHE A 91 -14.12 2.04 17.72
C PHE A 91 -15.28 3.01 17.49
N LEU A 92 -15.28 3.71 16.34
CA LEU A 92 -16.35 4.68 16.04
C LEU A 92 -17.74 4.02 15.96
N CYS A 93 -17.87 2.88 15.25
CA CYS A 93 -19.15 2.16 15.17
C CYS A 93 -19.66 1.65 16.53
N HIS A 94 -18.78 1.48 17.53
CA HIS A 94 -19.21 1.12 18.88
C HIS A 94 -19.85 2.28 19.61
N HIS A 95 -19.34 3.47 19.41
CA HIS A 95 -19.74 4.65 20.16
C HIS A 95 -20.77 5.52 19.46
N GLU A 96 -20.62 5.73 18.13
CA GLU A 96 -21.38 6.74 17.38
C GLU A 96 -22.89 6.53 17.42
N GLY A 97 -23.36 5.27 17.34
CA GLY A 97 -24.80 4.99 17.38
C GLY A 97 -25.41 5.54 18.66
N ARG A 98 -24.78 5.22 19.83
CA ARG A 98 -25.24 5.74 21.12
C ARG A 98 -25.11 7.25 21.22
N TRP A 99 -24.01 7.83 20.72
CA TRP A 99 -23.83 9.30 20.77
C TRP A 99 -24.88 10.04 19.96
N ILE A 100 -25.32 9.49 18.82
CA ILE A 100 -26.35 10.08 18.00
C ILE A 100 -27.74 9.86 18.61
N ASP A 101 -28.01 8.66 19.16
CA ASP A 101 -29.30 8.36 19.84
C ASP A 101 -29.51 9.21 21.08
N GLU A 102 -28.44 9.52 21.83
CA GLU A 102 -28.45 10.39 23.02
C GLU A 102 -28.36 11.89 22.68
N CYS A 103 -28.24 12.24 21.39
CA CYS A 103 -28.10 13.64 20.98
C CYS A 103 -29.38 14.42 21.29
N PRO A 104 -29.29 15.60 21.92
CA PRO A 104 -30.45 16.45 22.17
C PRO A 104 -31.22 16.78 20.89
N LEU A 105 -32.52 16.54 20.89
CA LEU A 105 -33.41 16.75 19.75
C LEU A 105 -33.33 18.15 19.13
N ALA A 106 -32.91 19.15 19.93
CA ALA A 106 -32.81 20.52 19.48
C ALA A 106 -31.80 20.69 18.32
N TYR A 107 -30.73 19.89 18.30
CA TYR A 107 -29.69 19.94 17.24
C TYR A 107 -29.29 18.54 16.72
N ALA A 108 -30.14 17.55 16.97
CA ALA A 108 -29.94 16.23 16.39
C ALA A 108 -29.96 16.29 14.84
N PRO A 109 -29.04 15.58 14.17
CA PRO A 109 -29.01 15.58 12.71
C PRO A 109 -30.22 14.87 12.12
N VAL A 110 -30.81 15.43 11.07
CA VAL A 110 -31.88 14.80 10.29
C VAL A 110 -31.31 13.63 9.48
N PHE A 111 -30.06 13.75 9.05
CA PHE A 111 -29.32 12.70 8.35
C PHE A 111 -27.89 12.69 8.84
N TYR A 112 -27.34 11.50 9.04
CA TYR A 112 -25.96 11.26 9.44
C TYR A 112 -25.41 10.07 8.68
N ALA A 113 -24.28 10.27 8.00
CA ALA A 113 -23.57 9.19 7.32
C ALA A 113 -22.07 9.39 7.42
N ARG A 114 -21.33 8.35 7.82
CA ARG A 114 -19.89 8.40 7.99
C ARG A 114 -19.15 7.51 6.99
N TYR A 115 -18.06 8.03 6.46
CA TYR A 115 -17.08 7.30 5.68
C TYR A 115 -15.70 7.44 6.31
N VAL A 116 -15.26 6.44 7.09
CA VAL A 116 -14.03 6.41 7.90
C VAL A 116 -14.02 7.55 8.93
N ASP A 117 -13.36 8.66 8.62
CA ASP A 117 -13.24 9.89 9.41
C ASP A 117 -14.16 11.01 8.94
N ASP A 118 -14.50 11.03 7.65
CA ASP A 118 -15.41 12.02 7.07
C ASP A 118 -16.89 11.70 7.35
N ILE A 119 -17.64 12.67 7.84
CA ILE A 119 -19.05 12.53 8.18
C ILE A 119 -19.86 13.57 7.41
N PHE A 120 -20.93 13.13 6.74
CA PHE A 120 -21.89 14.02 6.11
C PHE A 120 -23.15 14.11 6.97
N VAL A 121 -23.61 15.33 7.25
CA VAL A 121 -24.82 15.58 8.05
C VAL A 121 -25.76 16.57 7.37
N LEU A 122 -27.07 16.40 7.65
CA LEU A 122 -28.10 17.39 7.33
C LEU A 122 -28.70 17.88 8.62
N LEU A 123 -28.74 19.19 8.78
CA LEU A 123 -29.21 19.87 9.98
C LEU A 123 -30.20 20.98 9.63
N LYS A 124 -31.02 21.41 10.62
CA LYS A 124 -32.04 22.44 10.42
C LYS A 124 -31.51 23.87 10.44
N SER A 125 -30.33 24.10 11.02
CA SER A 125 -29.72 25.43 11.18
C SER A 125 -28.20 25.34 11.21
N VAL A 126 -27.53 26.40 10.80
CA VAL A 126 -26.07 26.55 10.87
C VAL A 126 -25.56 26.42 12.31
N ASP A 127 -26.24 27.05 13.28
CA ASP A 127 -25.91 26.96 14.70
C ASP A 127 -25.93 25.52 15.25
N HIS A 128 -26.76 24.66 14.68
CA HIS A 128 -26.80 23.24 15.09
C HIS A 128 -25.55 22.46 14.68
N VAL A 129 -24.82 22.90 13.65
CA VAL A 129 -23.58 22.24 13.22
C VAL A 129 -22.51 22.35 14.30
N GLU A 130 -22.27 23.56 14.82
CA GLU A 130 -21.28 23.82 15.87
C GLU A 130 -21.68 23.12 17.18
N ARG A 131 -22.96 23.16 17.55
CA ARG A 131 -23.45 22.46 18.73
C ARG A 131 -23.28 20.96 18.63
N LEU A 132 -23.56 20.37 17.46
CA LEU A 132 -23.37 18.93 17.22
C LEU A 132 -21.87 18.56 17.31
N ALA A 133 -20.99 19.33 16.68
CA ALA A 133 -19.55 19.09 16.72
C ALA A 133 -19.01 19.19 18.15
N THR A 134 -19.42 20.20 18.91
CA THR A 134 -19.04 20.37 20.32
C THR A 134 -19.58 19.22 21.18
N TYR A 135 -20.83 18.83 20.99
CA TYR A 135 -21.44 17.70 21.67
C TYR A 135 -20.70 16.40 21.41
N LEU A 136 -20.41 16.07 20.15
CA LEU A 136 -19.67 14.86 19.79
C LEU A 136 -18.26 14.86 20.36
N SER A 137 -17.57 16.00 20.32
CA SER A 137 -16.22 16.17 20.93
C SER A 137 -16.24 16.00 22.46
N SER A 138 -17.35 16.28 23.13
CA SER A 138 -17.50 16.07 24.57
C SER A 138 -17.69 14.60 24.97
N LYS A 139 -18.01 13.70 24.02
CA LYS A 139 -18.35 12.31 24.31
C LYS A 139 -17.17 11.41 24.61
N HIS A 140 -15.99 11.77 24.10
CA HIS A 140 -14.78 10.98 24.35
C HIS A 140 -13.54 11.90 24.46
N PRO A 141 -12.67 11.73 25.48
CA PRO A 141 -11.57 12.66 25.74
C PRO A 141 -10.52 12.68 24.62
N ASN A 142 -10.42 11.64 23.82
CA ASN A 142 -9.41 11.52 22.77
C ASN A 142 -9.93 11.91 21.38
N ILE A 143 -11.25 12.15 21.22
CA ILE A 143 -11.85 12.33 19.91
C ILE A 143 -12.42 13.75 19.80
N ASN A 144 -11.91 14.51 18.84
CA ASN A 144 -12.39 15.84 18.51
C ASN A 144 -12.95 15.85 17.10
N PHE A 145 -13.99 16.66 16.89
CA PHE A 145 -14.62 16.85 15.60
C PHE A 145 -14.43 18.29 15.14
N THR A 146 -13.95 18.44 13.92
CA THR A 146 -13.99 19.70 13.18
C THR A 146 -15.17 19.68 12.22
N PHE A 147 -15.57 20.84 11.68
CA PHE A 147 -16.69 20.90 10.76
C PHE A 147 -16.48 21.92 9.64
N GLU A 148 -17.12 21.65 8.51
CA GLU A 148 -17.26 22.58 7.41
C GLU A 148 -18.75 22.67 7.05
N ILE A 149 -19.20 23.87 6.72
CA ILE A 149 -20.60 24.17 6.35
C ILE A 149 -20.65 24.46 4.86
N GLU A 150 -21.72 24.07 4.19
CA GLU A 150 -21.96 24.42 2.80
C GLU A 150 -21.79 25.91 2.53
N ARG A 151 -21.23 26.26 1.37
CA ARG A 151 -21.15 27.63 0.85
C ARG A 151 -21.92 27.71 -0.44
N ASP A 152 -22.79 28.69 -0.59
CA ASP A 152 -23.61 28.87 -1.78
C ASP A 152 -24.40 27.60 -2.19
N SER A 153 -24.94 26.89 -1.18
CA SER A 153 -25.64 25.61 -1.38
C SER A 153 -24.78 24.50 -1.96
N VAL A 154 -23.43 24.55 -1.82
CA VAL A 154 -22.49 23.54 -2.27
C VAL A 154 -21.62 23.07 -1.10
N LEU A 155 -21.52 21.76 -0.92
CA LEU A 155 -20.59 21.14 0.03
C LEU A 155 -19.66 20.19 -0.72
N PRO A 156 -18.35 20.43 -0.72
CA PRO A 156 -17.38 19.42 -1.09
C PRO A 156 -17.34 18.31 -0.03
N PHE A 157 -17.60 17.08 -0.43
CA PHE A 157 -17.51 15.93 0.47
C PHE A 157 -16.81 14.79 -0.23
N LEU A 158 -15.71 14.31 0.33
CA LEU A 158 -14.82 13.34 -0.31
C LEU A 158 -14.37 13.83 -1.71
N ASP A 159 -14.76 13.11 -2.75
CA ASP A 159 -14.44 13.41 -4.14
C ASP A 159 -15.61 14.05 -4.91
N VAL A 160 -16.65 14.50 -4.20
CA VAL A 160 -17.93 14.93 -4.76
C VAL A 160 -18.28 16.33 -4.28
N ASN A 161 -18.72 17.21 -5.20
CA ASN A 161 -19.46 18.40 -4.83
C ASN A 161 -20.93 18.03 -4.74
N VAL A 162 -21.53 18.21 -3.59
CA VAL A 162 -22.97 18.04 -3.37
C VAL A 162 -23.63 19.39 -3.46
N TYR A 163 -24.59 19.52 -4.33
CA TYR A 163 -25.38 20.73 -4.52
C TYR A 163 -26.76 20.53 -3.92
N ARG A 164 -27.22 21.49 -3.17
CA ARG A 164 -28.57 21.55 -2.67
C ARG A 164 -29.43 22.37 -3.65
N ASP A 165 -30.22 21.69 -4.45
CA ASP A 165 -31.19 22.30 -5.34
C ASP A 165 -32.60 22.30 -4.70
N LEU A 166 -33.54 23.03 -5.30
CA LEU A 166 -34.91 23.20 -4.76
C LEU A 166 -35.65 21.86 -4.58
N GLU A 167 -35.42 20.88 -5.46
CA GLU A 167 -36.14 19.63 -5.47
C GLU A 167 -35.30 18.42 -5.03
N CYS A 168 -33.99 18.45 -5.20
CA CYS A 168 -33.14 17.30 -4.91
C CYS A 168 -31.67 17.70 -4.67
N PHE A 169 -30.90 16.74 -4.17
CA PHE A 169 -29.44 16.88 -4.13
C PHE A 169 -28.84 16.43 -5.46
N THR A 170 -28.02 17.28 -6.07
CA THR A 170 -27.29 16.92 -7.28
C THR A 170 -25.77 16.84 -6.99
N THR A 171 -25.06 16.12 -7.82
CA THR A 171 -23.64 15.86 -7.57
C THR A 171 -22.77 16.06 -8.82
N THR A 172 -21.56 16.54 -8.59
CA THR A 172 -20.49 16.61 -9.61
C THR A 172 -19.16 16.20 -9.03
N VAL A 173 -18.17 15.96 -9.90
CA VAL A 173 -16.82 15.60 -9.46
C VAL A 173 -16.13 16.79 -8.78
N HIS A 174 -15.74 16.62 -7.52
CA HIS A 174 -14.91 17.57 -6.80
C HIS A 174 -13.44 17.39 -7.15
N ARG A 175 -12.72 18.50 -7.25
CA ARG A 175 -11.26 18.54 -7.34
C ARG A 175 -10.73 19.59 -6.36
N LYS A 176 -9.80 19.18 -5.53
CA LYS A 176 -9.10 20.11 -4.63
C LYS A 176 -8.35 21.16 -5.45
N ASP A 177 -8.21 22.36 -4.93
CA ASP A 177 -7.48 23.47 -5.60
C ASP A 177 -6.01 23.09 -5.91
N THR A 178 -5.45 22.19 -5.12
CA THR A 178 -4.10 21.64 -5.33
C THR A 178 -4.01 20.64 -6.49
N PHE A 179 -5.12 20.30 -7.14
CA PHE A 179 -5.11 19.35 -8.25
C PHE A 179 -4.41 19.91 -9.48
N SER A 180 -3.21 19.44 -9.76
CA SER A 180 -2.38 19.89 -10.88
C SER A 180 -2.82 19.37 -12.25
N GLY A 181 -3.65 18.34 -12.31
CA GLY A 181 -4.01 17.64 -13.56
C GLY A 181 -2.88 16.79 -14.13
N VAL A 182 -1.78 16.58 -13.41
CA VAL A 182 -0.68 15.69 -13.83
C VAL A 182 -1.11 14.24 -13.72
N LEU A 183 -1.08 13.56 -14.86
CA LEU A 183 -1.36 12.13 -15.00
C LEU A 183 -0.12 11.41 -15.55
N THR A 184 -0.21 10.10 -15.65
CA THR A 184 0.81 9.35 -16.39
C THR A 184 0.89 9.83 -17.82
N ASN A 185 2.06 10.33 -18.25
CA ASN A 185 2.27 10.85 -19.59
C ASN A 185 2.10 9.73 -20.64
N PHE A 186 1.51 10.07 -21.77
CA PHE A 186 1.27 9.10 -22.86
C PHE A 186 2.55 8.46 -23.38
N ASN A 187 3.65 9.20 -23.42
CA ASN A 187 4.96 8.72 -23.89
C ASN A 187 5.74 7.90 -22.86
N SER A 188 5.19 7.71 -21.63
CA SER A 188 5.83 6.87 -20.61
C SER A 188 5.99 5.44 -21.10
N PHE A 189 7.10 4.79 -20.74
CA PHE A 189 7.35 3.39 -21.09
C PHE A 189 6.48 2.45 -20.28
N LEU A 190 5.25 2.22 -20.76
CA LEU A 190 4.26 1.35 -20.11
C LEU A 190 3.31 0.71 -21.13
N PRO A 191 2.71 -0.44 -20.79
CA PRO A 191 1.71 -1.08 -21.64
C PRO A 191 0.47 -0.22 -21.86
N ASP A 192 -0.14 -0.26 -23.04
CA ASP A 192 -1.37 0.47 -23.39
C ASP A 192 -2.56 0.18 -22.47
N THR A 193 -2.55 -1.00 -21.83
CA THR A 193 -3.58 -1.37 -20.84
C THR A 193 -3.64 -0.38 -19.68
N TYR A 194 -2.50 0.19 -19.26
CA TYR A 194 -2.46 1.20 -18.20
C TYR A 194 -3.05 2.53 -18.68
N ARG A 195 -2.70 2.96 -19.92
CA ARG A 195 -3.25 4.20 -20.51
C ARG A 195 -4.76 4.10 -20.66
N LYS A 196 -5.24 2.99 -21.23
CA LYS A 196 -6.69 2.72 -21.40
C LYS A 196 -7.39 2.56 -20.05
N GLY A 197 -6.74 1.90 -19.08
CA GLY A 197 -7.24 1.75 -17.72
C GLY A 197 -7.42 3.08 -17.03
N LEU A 198 -6.43 3.98 -17.12
CA LEU A 198 -6.52 5.33 -16.55
C LEU A 198 -7.72 6.12 -17.10
N ILE A 199 -7.89 6.15 -18.44
CA ILE A 199 -9.03 6.81 -19.06
C ILE A 199 -10.35 6.17 -18.59
N SER A 200 -10.45 4.85 -18.62
CA SER A 200 -11.67 4.15 -18.19
C SER A 200 -12.01 4.38 -16.73
N THR A 201 -11.01 4.47 -15.85
CA THR A 201 -11.22 4.73 -14.42
C THR A 201 -11.76 6.13 -14.18
N LEU A 202 -11.20 7.14 -14.85
CA LEU A 202 -11.66 8.52 -14.72
C LEU A 202 -13.05 8.73 -15.35
N LEU A 203 -13.33 8.08 -16.46
CA LEU A 203 -14.68 8.09 -17.08
C LEU A 203 -15.70 7.39 -16.18
N PHE A 204 -15.34 6.25 -15.58
CA PHE A 204 -16.22 5.55 -14.66
C PHE A 204 -16.54 6.38 -13.42
N ARG A 205 -15.54 7.07 -12.87
CA ARG A 205 -15.72 8.02 -11.78
C ARG A 205 -16.65 9.17 -12.20
N ALA A 206 -16.41 9.77 -13.37
CA ALA A 206 -17.28 10.81 -13.91
C ALA A 206 -18.73 10.34 -14.07
N TYR A 207 -18.93 9.15 -14.66
CA TYR A 207 -20.25 8.56 -14.87
C TYR A 207 -21.00 8.26 -13.57
N LYS A 208 -20.29 7.81 -12.52
CA LYS A 208 -20.90 7.46 -11.23
C LYS A 208 -21.24 8.68 -10.37
N ILE A 209 -20.42 9.74 -10.46
CA ILE A 209 -20.55 10.90 -9.58
C ILE A 209 -21.50 11.94 -10.16
N ASN A 210 -21.47 12.20 -11.46
CA ASN A 210 -22.30 13.25 -12.04
C ASN A 210 -23.77 12.84 -12.10
N TYR A 211 -24.63 13.66 -11.51
CA TYR A 211 -26.08 13.42 -11.46
C TYR A 211 -26.75 13.54 -12.83
N SER A 212 -26.37 14.55 -13.62
CA SER A 212 -26.99 14.83 -14.92
C SER A 212 -26.07 14.50 -16.10
N TYR A 213 -26.66 14.23 -17.27
CA TYR A 213 -25.89 14.04 -18.49
C TYR A 213 -25.15 15.32 -18.92
N SER A 214 -25.69 16.50 -18.61
CA SER A 214 -25.04 17.78 -18.89
C SER A 214 -23.75 17.93 -18.06
N SER A 215 -23.82 17.67 -16.75
CA SER A 215 -22.64 17.71 -15.88
C SER A 215 -21.62 16.63 -16.25
N LEU A 216 -22.08 15.43 -16.64
CA LEU A 216 -21.22 14.37 -17.14
C LEU A 216 -20.49 14.79 -18.42
N HIS A 217 -21.19 15.39 -19.36
CA HIS A 217 -20.59 15.90 -20.60
C HIS A 217 -19.52 16.95 -20.31
N ALA A 218 -19.82 17.93 -19.47
CA ALA A 218 -18.87 18.96 -19.05
C ALA A 218 -17.62 18.34 -18.38
N GLU A 219 -17.80 17.31 -17.57
CA GLU A 219 -16.70 16.58 -16.92
C GLU A 219 -15.85 15.80 -17.95
N VAL A 220 -16.48 15.14 -18.93
CA VAL A 220 -15.76 14.45 -20.02
C VAL A 220 -14.90 15.42 -20.82
N GLU A 221 -15.42 16.61 -21.14
CA GLU A 221 -14.64 17.64 -21.85
C GLU A 221 -13.47 18.18 -21.00
N LYS A 222 -13.65 18.32 -19.68
CA LYS A 222 -12.52 18.62 -18.77
C LYS A 222 -11.47 17.51 -18.79
N LEU A 223 -11.89 16.25 -18.73
CA LEU A 223 -10.97 15.10 -18.80
C LEU A 223 -10.20 15.06 -20.12
N LYS A 224 -10.84 15.34 -21.27
CA LYS A 224 -10.15 15.46 -22.57
C LYS A 224 -9.02 16.50 -22.52
N LYS A 225 -9.29 17.69 -21.96
CA LYS A 225 -8.28 18.74 -21.79
C LYS A 225 -7.11 18.28 -20.90
N ILE A 226 -7.40 17.56 -19.80
CA ILE A 226 -6.39 17.01 -18.89
C ILE A 226 -5.54 15.97 -19.62
N PHE A 227 -6.14 15.03 -20.37
CA PHE A 227 -5.41 14.04 -21.14
C PHE A 227 -4.53 14.68 -22.22
N CYS A 228 -5.04 15.69 -22.94
CA CYS A 228 -4.26 16.41 -23.93
C CYS A 228 -2.99 17.06 -23.32
N ARG A 229 -3.10 17.69 -22.14
CA ARG A 229 -1.94 18.25 -21.40
C ARG A 229 -0.92 17.18 -21.01
N ASN A 230 -1.34 15.91 -20.87
CA ASN A 230 -0.47 14.77 -20.58
C ASN A 230 -0.05 13.99 -21.86
N ALA A 231 -0.05 14.68 -23.03
CA ALA A 231 0.37 14.19 -24.34
C ALA A 231 -0.48 13.03 -24.91
N TYR A 232 -1.71 12.80 -24.44
CA TYR A 232 -2.60 11.81 -25.05
C TYR A 232 -3.16 12.33 -26.37
N PRO A 233 -3.05 11.57 -27.48
CA PRO A 233 -3.68 11.94 -28.75
C PRO A 233 -5.20 11.96 -28.62
N ASN A 234 -5.86 12.99 -29.15
CA ASN A 234 -7.31 13.12 -29.09
C ASN A 234 -8.03 11.89 -29.66
N SER A 235 -7.57 11.38 -30.80
CA SER A 235 -8.13 10.16 -31.42
C SER A 235 -8.05 8.93 -30.54
N PHE A 236 -7.02 8.81 -29.68
CA PHE A 236 -6.89 7.72 -28.72
C PHE A 236 -7.89 7.88 -27.55
N VAL A 237 -8.02 9.09 -27.03
CA VAL A 237 -8.97 9.42 -25.97
C VAL A 237 -10.40 9.20 -26.44
N ASP A 238 -10.78 9.73 -27.61
CA ASP A 238 -12.13 9.60 -28.18
C ASP A 238 -12.51 8.14 -28.44
N LYS A 239 -11.58 7.32 -28.94
CA LYS A 239 -11.77 5.87 -29.09
C LYS A 239 -12.03 5.18 -27.72
N CYS A 240 -11.37 5.62 -26.67
CA CYS A 240 -11.59 5.06 -25.34
C CYS A 240 -12.94 5.50 -24.76
N ILE A 241 -13.33 6.76 -24.94
CA ILE A 241 -14.63 7.31 -24.54
C ILE A 241 -15.77 6.56 -25.25
N PHE A 242 -15.69 6.44 -26.57
CA PHE A 242 -16.69 5.70 -27.35
C PHE A 242 -16.85 4.25 -26.86
N ARG A 243 -15.73 3.53 -26.66
CA ARG A 243 -15.77 2.15 -26.16
C ARG A 243 -16.36 2.06 -24.75
N PHE A 244 -16.07 3.03 -23.90
CA PHE A 244 -16.59 3.08 -22.54
C PHE A 244 -18.11 3.21 -22.52
N PHE A 245 -18.67 4.19 -23.25
CA PHE A 245 -20.10 4.42 -23.29
C PHE A 245 -20.85 3.31 -24.03
N ASN A 246 -20.33 2.80 -25.13
CA ASN A 246 -20.93 1.63 -25.80
C ASN A 246 -21.04 0.42 -24.84
N LYS A 247 -20.00 0.17 -24.05
CA LYS A 247 -20.03 -0.93 -23.07
C LYS A 247 -21.12 -0.74 -22.01
N ILE A 248 -21.40 0.50 -21.61
CA ILE A 248 -22.47 0.82 -20.67
C ILE A 248 -23.85 0.64 -21.32
N HIS A 249 -24.02 1.14 -22.56
CA HIS A 249 -25.30 1.05 -23.28
C HIS A 249 -25.65 -0.36 -23.74
N GLU A 250 -24.66 -1.16 -24.11
CA GLU A 250 -24.89 -2.50 -24.60
C GLU A 250 -25.42 -3.48 -23.56
N ASN A 251 -25.56 -3.08 -22.28
CA ASN A 251 -26.08 -3.87 -21.17
C ASN A 251 -25.84 -5.40 -21.34
N LYS A 252 -24.62 -5.77 -21.73
CA LYS A 252 -24.27 -7.18 -21.89
C LYS A 252 -24.35 -7.82 -20.51
N LEU A 253 -25.51 -8.41 -20.23
CA LEU A 253 -25.62 -9.43 -19.21
C LEU A 253 -24.39 -10.34 -19.38
N PRO A 254 -23.65 -10.61 -18.32
CA PRO A 254 -22.51 -11.51 -18.41
C PRO A 254 -23.07 -12.84 -18.97
N VAL A 255 -22.72 -13.15 -20.20
CA VAL A 255 -22.97 -14.48 -20.74
C VAL A 255 -22.25 -15.42 -19.76
N HIS A 256 -23.03 -16.28 -19.09
CA HIS A 256 -22.51 -17.31 -18.21
C HIS A 256 -21.68 -18.30 -19.07
N THR A 257 -20.49 -17.88 -19.47
CA THR A 257 -19.48 -18.80 -19.99
C THR A 257 -18.91 -19.53 -18.79
N VAL A 258 -18.94 -20.85 -18.84
CA VAL A 258 -18.26 -21.71 -17.87
C VAL A 258 -16.86 -21.14 -17.61
N PRO A 259 -16.50 -20.82 -16.37
CA PRO A 259 -15.22 -20.19 -16.08
C PRO A 259 -14.09 -21.14 -16.48
N LYS A 260 -13.42 -20.85 -17.59
CA LYS A 260 -12.20 -21.57 -17.96
C LYS A 260 -11.17 -21.28 -16.87
N LYS A 261 -10.47 -22.32 -16.42
CA LYS A 261 -9.35 -22.17 -15.47
C LYS A 261 -8.35 -21.15 -16.05
N GLU A 262 -8.15 -20.02 -15.37
CA GLU A 262 -7.20 -18.99 -15.81
C GLU A 262 -5.80 -19.32 -15.27
N VAL A 263 -4.82 -19.34 -16.16
CA VAL A 263 -3.40 -19.40 -15.81
C VAL A 263 -2.81 -18.03 -16.03
N MET A 264 -2.29 -17.41 -14.96
CA MET A 264 -1.69 -16.09 -15.01
C MET A 264 -0.17 -16.19 -15.08
N VAL A 265 0.42 -15.55 -16.09
CA VAL A 265 1.87 -15.42 -16.24
C VAL A 265 2.24 -13.94 -16.19
N VAL A 266 3.20 -13.59 -15.33
CA VAL A 266 3.72 -12.23 -15.20
C VAL A 266 5.05 -12.14 -15.90
N LEU A 267 5.18 -11.24 -16.88
CA LEU A 267 6.40 -11.03 -17.67
C LEU A 267 6.86 -9.56 -17.54
N PRO A 268 8.16 -9.27 -17.71
CA PRO A 268 8.64 -7.91 -17.81
C PRO A 268 8.11 -7.25 -19.10
N PHE A 269 7.84 -5.94 -19.02
CA PHE A 269 7.45 -5.15 -20.19
C PHE A 269 8.71 -4.72 -20.97
N LEU A 270 8.80 -5.13 -22.23
CA LEU A 270 9.92 -4.88 -23.13
C LEU A 270 9.50 -4.04 -24.36
N GLY A 271 8.57 -3.11 -24.18
CA GLY A 271 8.04 -2.30 -25.27
C GLY A 271 7.22 -3.11 -26.28
N SER A 272 7.40 -2.82 -27.57
CA SER A 272 6.68 -3.49 -28.65
C SER A 272 6.90 -5.01 -28.70
N THR A 273 8.10 -5.47 -28.36
CA THR A 273 8.45 -6.90 -28.32
C THR A 273 7.54 -7.70 -27.36
N SER A 274 7.05 -7.08 -26.30
CA SER A 274 6.13 -7.73 -25.36
C SER A 274 4.86 -8.25 -26.03
N TRP A 275 4.38 -7.58 -27.05
CA TRP A 275 3.18 -7.99 -27.78
C TRP A 275 3.42 -9.19 -28.68
N LEU A 276 4.62 -9.29 -29.28
CA LEU A 276 5.04 -10.45 -30.04
C LEU A 276 5.14 -11.68 -29.13
N VAL A 277 5.85 -11.54 -28.01
CA VAL A 277 5.97 -12.58 -26.99
C VAL A 277 4.59 -13.05 -26.49
N LYS A 278 3.68 -12.10 -26.21
CA LYS A 278 2.30 -12.44 -25.81
C LYS A 278 1.57 -13.24 -26.88
N LYS A 279 1.67 -12.83 -28.14
CA LYS A 279 1.03 -13.52 -29.27
C LYS A 279 1.52 -14.96 -29.39
N ASP A 280 2.83 -15.14 -29.35
CA ASP A 280 3.45 -16.46 -29.51
C ASP A 280 3.15 -17.38 -28.32
N LEU A 281 3.32 -16.89 -27.10
CA LEU A 281 2.96 -17.65 -25.89
C LEU A 281 1.48 -18.03 -25.87
N THR A 282 0.59 -17.14 -26.29
CA THR A 282 -0.85 -17.45 -26.34
C THR A 282 -1.15 -18.52 -27.39
N ARG A 283 -0.44 -18.51 -28.53
CA ARG A 283 -0.58 -19.51 -29.58
C ARG A 283 -0.12 -20.89 -29.08
N VAL A 284 1.09 -20.96 -28.52
CA VAL A 284 1.65 -22.21 -27.98
C VAL A 284 0.79 -22.74 -26.83
N PHE A 285 0.35 -21.90 -25.93
CA PHE A 285 -0.47 -22.27 -24.78
C PHE A 285 -1.83 -22.88 -25.19
N ARG A 286 -2.46 -22.34 -26.23
CA ARG A 286 -3.74 -22.91 -26.77
C ARG A 286 -3.57 -24.32 -27.30
N ASN A 287 -2.41 -24.64 -27.87
CA ASN A 287 -2.14 -25.99 -28.39
C ASN A 287 -1.91 -26.98 -27.25
N ILE A 288 -1.29 -26.54 -26.14
CA ILE A 288 -0.94 -27.42 -25.02
C ILE A 288 -2.12 -27.58 -24.04
N LEU A 289 -2.84 -26.48 -23.74
CA LEU A 289 -3.90 -26.42 -22.74
C LEU A 289 -5.16 -25.71 -23.28
N PRO A 290 -5.90 -26.33 -24.21
CA PRO A 290 -7.05 -25.70 -24.89
C PRO A 290 -8.21 -25.35 -23.95
N PHE A 291 -8.31 -26.02 -22.79
CA PHE A 291 -9.36 -25.82 -21.78
C PHE A 291 -9.03 -24.70 -20.78
N CYS A 292 -7.80 -24.17 -20.80
CA CYS A 292 -7.38 -23.10 -19.92
C CYS A 292 -7.29 -21.79 -20.71
N LYS A 293 -7.40 -20.67 -19.98
CA LYS A 293 -7.20 -19.33 -20.53
C LYS A 293 -5.89 -18.74 -20.00
N LEU A 294 -4.96 -18.42 -20.90
CA LEU A 294 -3.72 -17.75 -20.54
C LEU A 294 -3.97 -16.25 -20.36
N LYS A 295 -3.64 -15.72 -19.18
CA LYS A 295 -3.63 -14.30 -18.87
C LYS A 295 -2.20 -13.82 -18.67
N ILE A 296 -1.65 -13.12 -19.66
CA ILE A 296 -0.31 -12.54 -19.56
C ILE A 296 -0.43 -11.10 -19.04
N VAL A 297 0.26 -10.83 -17.94
CA VAL A 297 0.37 -9.52 -17.31
C VAL A 297 1.80 -9.01 -17.47
N PHE A 298 1.96 -7.83 -18.04
CA PHE A 298 3.26 -7.19 -18.14
C PHE A 298 3.51 -6.29 -16.94
N LYS A 299 4.67 -6.48 -16.28
CA LYS A 299 5.12 -5.67 -15.15
C LYS A 299 6.28 -4.79 -15.59
N ILE A 300 6.24 -3.51 -15.20
CA ILE A 300 7.34 -2.59 -15.40
C ILE A 300 8.36 -2.84 -14.29
N SER A 301 9.61 -3.11 -14.67
CA SER A 301 10.71 -3.34 -13.74
C SER A 301 11.30 -2.03 -13.21
N ASN A 302 11.45 -1.04 -14.08
CA ASN A 302 12.06 0.24 -13.73
C ASN A 302 10.99 1.29 -13.45
N ARG A 303 10.94 1.77 -12.21
CA ARG A 303 10.06 2.87 -11.80
C ARG A 303 10.91 4.09 -11.50
N VAL A 304 10.39 5.28 -11.77
CA VAL A 304 11.05 6.55 -11.40
C VAL A 304 11.39 6.56 -9.91
N SER A 305 10.50 6.02 -9.07
CA SER A 305 10.72 5.88 -7.62
C SER A 305 11.95 5.04 -7.24
N SER A 306 12.48 4.20 -8.14
CA SER A 306 13.70 3.44 -7.87
C SER A 306 14.97 4.30 -7.93
N TYR A 307 14.90 5.48 -8.54
CA TYR A 307 16.01 6.43 -8.65
C TYR A 307 16.03 7.48 -7.52
N PHE A 308 14.95 7.56 -6.73
CA PHE A 308 14.83 8.50 -5.64
C PHE A 308 14.57 7.76 -4.33
N SER A 309 15.30 8.13 -3.28
CA SER A 309 15.00 7.68 -1.93
C SER A 309 14.04 8.67 -1.28
N PHE A 310 12.79 8.24 -1.07
CA PHE A 310 11.75 9.05 -0.41
C PHE A 310 11.71 8.87 1.10
N LYS A 311 12.55 7.96 1.63
CA LYS A 311 12.63 7.65 3.05
C LYS A 311 14.08 7.71 3.49
N ASP A 312 14.29 7.98 4.76
CA ASP A 312 15.58 7.88 5.41
C ASP A 312 16.16 6.47 5.19
N LYS A 313 17.46 6.40 4.92
CA LYS A 313 18.15 5.13 4.78
C LYS A 313 18.24 4.46 6.15
N LEU A 314 17.90 3.18 6.20
CA LEU A 314 18.17 2.37 7.38
C LEU A 314 19.68 2.35 7.65
N PRO A 315 20.10 2.37 8.93
CA PRO A 315 21.48 2.08 9.28
C PRO A 315 21.94 0.75 8.68
N VAL A 316 23.18 0.69 8.21
CA VAL A 316 23.75 -0.50 7.54
C VAL A 316 23.61 -1.76 8.40
N ALA A 317 23.71 -1.63 9.71
CA ALA A 317 23.53 -2.72 10.68
C ALA A 317 22.15 -3.43 10.56
N LEU A 318 21.11 -2.68 10.20
CA LEU A 318 19.74 -3.16 10.06
C LEU A 318 19.35 -3.54 8.63
N ASP A 319 20.26 -3.40 7.68
CA ASP A 319 20.04 -3.89 6.33
C ASP A 319 19.84 -5.41 6.33
N SER A 320 18.94 -5.88 5.48
CA SER A 320 18.64 -7.29 5.29
C SER A 320 18.53 -7.61 3.79
N HIS A 321 18.51 -8.91 3.45
CA HIS A 321 18.41 -9.34 2.05
C HIS A 321 19.53 -8.76 1.19
N VAL A 322 20.75 -8.80 1.69
CA VAL A 322 21.96 -8.27 1.06
C VAL A 322 22.88 -9.39 0.59
N ILE A 323 23.59 -9.10 -0.50
CA ILE A 323 24.71 -9.89 -0.98
C ILE A 323 25.97 -9.09 -0.66
N TYR A 324 26.94 -9.73 -0.04
CA TYR A 324 28.16 -9.10 0.43
C TYR A 324 29.38 -9.85 -0.06
N LYS A 325 30.47 -9.12 -0.20
CA LYS A 325 31.77 -9.63 -0.50
C LYS A 325 32.71 -9.34 0.68
N TYR A 326 33.34 -10.35 1.18
CA TYR A 326 34.47 -10.26 2.10
C TYR A 326 35.76 -10.24 1.31
N THR A 327 36.71 -9.39 1.69
CA THR A 327 38.06 -9.38 1.13
C THR A 327 39.06 -9.31 2.26
N CYS A 328 39.94 -10.30 2.36
CA CYS A 328 40.93 -10.35 3.41
C CYS A 328 41.97 -9.23 3.22
N ALA A 329 42.14 -8.38 4.22
CA ALA A 329 43.07 -7.26 4.17
C ALA A 329 44.55 -7.71 4.02
N SER A 330 44.90 -8.94 4.47
CA SER A 330 46.27 -9.44 4.46
C SER A 330 46.68 -10.12 3.14
N CYS A 331 45.77 -10.82 2.46
CA CYS A 331 46.10 -11.65 1.29
C CYS A 331 45.14 -11.45 0.10
N ASN A 332 44.19 -10.52 0.17
CA ASN A 332 43.22 -10.18 -0.87
C ASN A 332 42.32 -11.34 -1.34
N VAL A 333 42.32 -12.46 -0.61
CA VAL A 333 41.41 -13.57 -0.91
C VAL A 333 39.98 -13.17 -0.55
N SER A 334 39.02 -13.52 -1.41
CA SER A 334 37.67 -13.07 -1.25
C SER A 334 36.66 -14.20 -1.07
N TYR A 335 35.49 -13.84 -0.46
CA TYR A 335 34.33 -14.66 -0.28
C TYR A 335 33.08 -13.86 -0.64
N VAL A 336 32.09 -14.48 -1.28
CA VAL A 336 30.79 -13.90 -1.56
C VAL A 336 29.73 -14.70 -0.82
N GLY A 337 28.83 -14.00 -0.14
CA GLY A 337 27.70 -14.62 0.56
C GLY A 337 26.45 -13.76 0.56
N CYS A 338 25.33 -14.32 0.95
CA CYS A 338 24.10 -13.57 1.13
C CYS A 338 23.50 -13.77 2.53
N THR A 339 22.66 -12.85 2.96
CA THR A 339 21.88 -12.98 4.18
C THR A 339 20.47 -12.43 3.99
N LYS A 340 19.47 -13.15 4.54
CA LYS A 340 18.07 -12.72 4.66
C LYS A 340 17.81 -11.97 5.96
N ARG A 341 18.67 -12.17 6.95
CA ARG A 341 18.60 -11.57 8.29
C ARG A 341 19.27 -10.21 8.29
N TYR A 342 19.12 -9.49 9.39
CA TYR A 342 19.84 -8.24 9.61
C TYR A 342 21.33 -8.45 9.49
N TRP A 343 22.00 -7.50 8.83
CA TRP A 343 23.43 -7.55 8.56
C TRP A 343 24.27 -7.70 9.84
N GLU A 344 23.91 -6.98 10.89
CA GLU A 344 24.62 -7.04 12.16
C GLU A 344 24.73 -8.48 12.69
N LYS A 345 23.61 -9.25 12.63
CA LYS A 345 23.62 -10.66 13.04
C LYS A 345 24.52 -11.53 12.17
N ARG A 346 24.59 -11.24 10.89
CA ARG A 346 25.46 -11.97 9.98
C ARG A 346 26.92 -11.60 10.20
N LEU A 347 27.19 -10.35 10.53
CA LEU A 347 28.53 -9.86 10.86
C LEU A 347 29.05 -10.50 12.17
N GLU A 348 28.22 -10.56 13.21
CA GLU A 348 28.56 -11.29 14.46
C GLU A 348 28.98 -12.73 14.20
N GLU A 349 28.31 -13.42 13.27
CA GLU A 349 28.65 -14.80 12.87
C GLU A 349 30.00 -14.90 12.14
N HIS A 350 30.37 -13.88 11.38
CA HIS A 350 31.65 -13.87 10.67
C HIS A 350 32.82 -13.41 11.53
N THR A 351 32.58 -12.43 12.42
CA THR A 351 33.66 -11.88 13.28
C THR A 351 33.81 -12.62 14.58
N HIS A 352 32.79 -13.37 15.01
CA HIS A 352 32.65 -13.97 16.34
C HIS A 352 32.71 -12.94 17.49
N ILE A 353 32.29 -11.71 17.22
CA ILE A 353 32.24 -10.61 18.18
C ILE A 353 30.79 -10.12 18.29
N SER A 354 30.31 -9.93 19.52
CA SER A 354 28.99 -9.38 19.79
C SER A 354 28.93 -7.89 19.45
N ALA A 355 27.95 -7.47 18.65
CA ALA A 355 27.68 -6.06 18.34
C ALA A 355 27.22 -5.25 19.57
N LEU A 356 26.62 -5.92 20.57
CA LEU A 356 26.11 -5.26 21.78
C LEU A 356 27.18 -5.06 22.84
N THR A 357 28.05 -6.05 23.05
CA THR A 357 29.01 -6.07 24.16
C THR A 357 30.45 -5.87 23.74
N GLY A 358 30.75 -6.00 22.44
CA GLY A 358 32.13 -6.01 21.92
C GLY A 358 32.95 -7.23 22.34
N GLY A 359 32.34 -8.18 23.08
CA GLY A 359 33.00 -9.38 23.57
C GLY A 359 32.95 -10.55 22.59
N PRO A 360 33.77 -11.59 22.80
CA PRO A 360 33.80 -12.77 21.96
C PRO A 360 32.53 -13.61 22.14
N LEU A 361 32.03 -14.14 21.03
CA LEU A 361 30.90 -15.08 21.00
C LEU A 361 31.43 -16.50 20.83
N SER A 362 30.95 -17.43 21.69
CA SER A 362 31.28 -18.86 21.63
C SER A 362 30.11 -19.66 21.02
N GLY A 363 30.41 -20.84 20.49
CA GLY A 363 29.40 -21.79 19.99
C GLY A 363 28.83 -21.42 18.61
N LEU A 364 29.36 -20.43 17.92
CA LEU A 364 28.91 -20.09 16.56
C LEU A 364 29.52 -21.01 15.51
N GLN A 365 28.76 -21.22 14.42
CA GLN A 365 29.24 -21.95 13.26
C GLN A 365 30.43 -21.20 12.63
N ILE A 366 31.50 -21.94 12.26
CA ILE A 366 32.67 -21.38 11.59
C ILE A 366 32.36 -21.23 10.09
N TYR A 367 32.34 -20.00 9.61
CA TYR A 367 32.16 -19.66 8.18
C TYR A 367 33.49 -19.47 7.49
N ALA A 368 33.49 -19.52 6.14
CA ALA A 368 34.68 -19.46 5.32
C ALA A 368 35.63 -18.28 5.62
N PRO A 369 35.17 -17.02 5.83
CA PRO A 369 36.06 -15.93 6.22
C PRO A 369 36.79 -16.19 7.55
N HIS A 370 36.08 -16.65 8.57
CA HIS A 370 36.67 -16.95 9.88
C HIS A 370 37.59 -18.17 9.84
N GLN A 371 37.21 -19.20 9.09
CA GLN A 371 38.08 -20.39 8.86
C GLN A 371 39.39 -20.03 8.16
N HIS A 372 39.33 -19.16 7.14
CA HIS A 372 40.49 -18.70 6.41
C HIS A 372 41.52 -18.01 7.31
N VAL A 373 41.05 -17.16 8.23
CA VAL A 373 41.94 -16.43 9.16
C VAL A 373 42.51 -17.35 10.22
N ARG A 374 41.83 -18.43 10.62
CA ARG A 374 42.29 -19.42 11.61
C ARG A 374 43.27 -20.45 11.04
N THR A 375 43.17 -20.73 9.74
CA THR A 375 44.12 -21.69 9.10
C THR A 375 45.39 -20.94 8.70
N ALA A 376 46.57 -21.51 8.98
CA ALA A 376 47.88 -20.93 8.79
C ALA A 376 48.22 -20.45 7.34
N LYS A 377 47.25 -20.38 6.47
CA LYS A 377 47.34 -19.86 5.08
C LYS A 377 47.27 -18.32 4.99
N CYS A 378 46.99 -17.64 6.10
CA CYS A 378 46.99 -16.19 6.23
C CYS A 378 47.91 -15.71 7.35
N SER A 379 48.12 -14.41 7.51
CA SER A 379 48.94 -13.86 8.59
C SER A 379 48.44 -14.32 9.94
N PRO A 380 49.31 -14.73 10.90
CA PRO A 380 48.94 -15.17 12.23
C PRO A 380 48.19 -14.13 13.07
N SER A 381 48.33 -12.84 12.70
CA SER A 381 47.64 -11.71 13.35
C SER A 381 46.36 -11.28 12.63
N ALA A 382 45.99 -11.93 11.52
CA ALA A 382 44.82 -11.56 10.74
C ALA A 382 43.53 -11.85 11.53
N ARG A 383 42.63 -10.92 11.52
CA ARG A 383 41.25 -11.03 12.06
C ARG A 383 40.27 -10.59 11.01
N VAL A 384 39.00 -11.03 11.14
CA VAL A 384 37.92 -10.57 10.29
C VAL A 384 37.33 -9.30 10.89
N HIS A 385 37.46 -8.20 10.18
CA HIS A 385 36.92 -6.90 10.58
C HIS A 385 35.67 -6.55 9.79
N ARG A 386 34.88 -5.58 10.31
CA ARG A 386 33.67 -5.07 9.65
C ARG A 386 33.98 -4.41 8.32
N GLU A 387 35.07 -3.73 8.24
CA GLU A 387 35.57 -2.98 7.10
C GLU A 387 36.00 -3.89 5.93
N ASP A 388 36.23 -5.17 6.20
CA ASP A 388 36.57 -6.18 5.17
C ASP A 388 35.36 -6.57 4.30
N PHE A 389 34.19 -6.09 4.62
CA PHE A 389 32.90 -6.45 3.95
C PHE A 389 32.37 -5.27 3.16
N GLU A 390 31.94 -5.53 1.94
CA GLU A 390 31.20 -4.59 1.09
C GLU A 390 29.86 -5.20 0.61
N PHE A 391 28.82 -4.39 0.47
CA PHE A 391 27.58 -4.82 -0.16
C PHE A 391 27.67 -4.70 -1.66
N ILE A 392 27.52 -5.83 -2.37
CA ILE A 392 27.57 -5.92 -3.82
C ILE A 392 26.21 -6.09 -4.49
N GLY A 393 25.15 -6.35 -3.71
CA GLY A 393 23.80 -6.47 -4.23
C GLY A 393 22.71 -6.56 -3.16
N ARG A 394 21.47 -6.38 -3.58
CA ARG A 394 20.27 -6.52 -2.76
C ARG A 394 19.16 -7.19 -3.56
N GLU A 395 18.30 -7.98 -2.87
CA GLU A 395 17.12 -8.59 -3.48
C GLU A 395 16.12 -9.02 -2.40
N SER A 396 14.93 -8.49 -2.45
CA SER A 396 13.88 -8.77 -1.45
C SER A 396 13.30 -10.18 -1.53
N ASN A 397 13.34 -10.79 -2.71
CA ASN A 397 12.87 -12.17 -2.90
C ASN A 397 13.98 -13.15 -2.52
N ASN A 398 13.66 -14.06 -1.61
CA ASN A 398 14.60 -15.04 -1.07
C ASN A 398 15.27 -15.95 -2.12
N TYR A 399 14.49 -16.38 -3.11
CA TYR A 399 15.01 -17.25 -4.18
C TYR A 399 15.90 -16.45 -5.14
N LEU A 400 15.45 -15.27 -5.55
CA LEU A 400 16.25 -14.40 -6.42
C LEU A 400 17.51 -13.89 -5.73
N LEU A 401 17.50 -13.73 -4.40
CA LEU A 401 18.69 -13.39 -3.62
C LEU A 401 19.77 -14.47 -3.80
N GLN A 402 19.40 -15.75 -3.68
CA GLN A 402 20.29 -16.88 -3.88
C GLN A 402 20.78 -17.00 -5.34
N VAL A 403 19.90 -16.75 -6.31
CA VAL A 403 20.26 -16.69 -7.73
C VAL A 403 21.29 -15.60 -7.98
N LYS A 404 21.06 -14.39 -7.48
CA LYS A 404 22.00 -13.26 -7.59
C LYS A 404 23.33 -13.56 -6.91
N GLU A 405 23.33 -14.15 -5.72
CA GLU A 405 24.56 -14.59 -5.05
C GLU A 405 25.35 -15.55 -5.96
N SER A 406 24.70 -16.56 -6.53
CA SER A 406 25.36 -17.52 -7.44
C SER A 406 25.92 -16.83 -8.69
N ILE A 407 25.24 -15.81 -9.24
CA ILE A 407 25.73 -14.99 -10.34
C ILE A 407 26.99 -14.20 -9.92
N PHE A 408 26.97 -13.59 -8.72
CA PHE A 408 28.14 -12.86 -8.21
C PHE A 408 29.32 -13.78 -7.92
N ILE A 409 29.08 -14.99 -7.38
CA ILE A 409 30.13 -16.02 -7.22
C ILE A 409 30.75 -16.38 -8.59
N TYR A 410 29.92 -16.61 -9.59
CA TYR A 410 30.39 -16.89 -10.96
C TYR A 410 31.18 -15.72 -11.55
N LYS A 411 30.73 -14.48 -11.36
CA LYS A 411 31.37 -13.28 -11.88
C LYS A 411 32.71 -12.97 -11.19
N HIS A 412 32.76 -13.06 -9.87
CA HIS A 412 33.90 -12.64 -9.07
C HIS A 412 34.92 -13.78 -8.80
N LYS A 413 34.51 -15.04 -9.01
CA LYS A 413 35.31 -16.24 -8.78
C LYS A 413 36.08 -16.21 -7.43
N PRO A 414 35.37 -15.98 -6.31
CA PRO A 414 35.99 -15.83 -5.00
C PRO A 414 36.59 -17.16 -4.53
N VAL A 415 37.85 -17.15 -4.12
CA VAL A 415 38.61 -18.35 -3.78
C VAL A 415 37.99 -19.11 -2.58
N LEU A 416 37.45 -18.37 -1.61
CA LEU A 416 36.90 -18.99 -0.37
C LEU A 416 35.53 -19.64 -0.54
N ASN A 417 34.83 -19.43 -1.67
CA ASN A 417 33.59 -20.14 -1.96
C ASN A 417 33.85 -21.54 -2.53
N GLY A 418 35.01 -21.80 -3.11
CA GLY A 418 35.26 -23.01 -3.90
C GLY A 418 34.17 -23.15 -4.98
N ASP A 419 33.62 -24.36 -5.14
CA ASP A 419 32.50 -24.65 -6.07
C ASP A 419 31.11 -24.51 -5.44
N GLN A 420 31.06 -24.05 -4.19
CA GLN A 420 29.77 -23.89 -3.48
C GLN A 420 28.96 -22.70 -3.97
N ARG A 421 27.78 -22.97 -4.49
CA ARG A 421 26.78 -21.99 -4.92
C ARG A 421 25.45 -22.29 -4.26
N SER A 422 24.69 -21.27 -3.92
CA SER A 422 23.36 -21.44 -3.31
C SER A 422 22.34 -22.07 -4.26
N VAL A 423 22.45 -21.79 -5.57
CA VAL A 423 21.61 -22.33 -6.62
C VAL A 423 22.48 -22.67 -7.82
N PRO A 424 22.34 -23.85 -8.42
CA PRO A 424 23.04 -24.16 -9.67
C PRO A 424 22.55 -23.25 -10.80
N LEU A 425 23.48 -22.62 -11.50
CA LEU A 425 23.21 -21.79 -12.66
C LEU A 425 23.32 -22.66 -13.92
N TYR A 426 22.18 -23.02 -14.49
CA TYR A 426 22.14 -23.55 -15.83
C TYR A 426 22.07 -22.37 -16.78
N LEU A 427 23.21 -21.93 -17.28
CA LEU A 427 23.28 -20.94 -18.35
C LEU A 427 22.93 -21.69 -19.64
N PHE A 428 21.94 -21.20 -20.35
CA PHE A 428 21.67 -21.66 -21.71
C PHE A 428 22.91 -21.34 -22.55
N THR A 429 23.64 -22.34 -22.95
CA THR A 429 24.70 -22.27 -23.94
C THR A 429 24.12 -22.21 -25.34
#